data_1311132b485cb001e16d2729de31fd99
#
_entry.id   1311132b485cb001e16d2729de31fd99
#
_cell.length_a   1.000
_cell.length_b   1.000
_cell.length_c   1.000
_cell.angle_alpha   90.00
_cell.angle_beta   90.00
_cell.angle_gamma   90.00
#
_symmetry.space_group_name_H-M   'P 1'
#
loop_
_entity.id
_entity.type
_entity.pdbx_description
1 polymer ?
#
loop_
_entity_poly.entity_id
_entity_poly.type
_entity_poly.pdbx_seq_one_letter_code
_entity_poly.pdbx_strand_id
1 'polypeptide(L)'
;MNIAADPNKSLGRVHKEEPCSIRSIFQRDRDRIIHSKSFRKLQNKSQVFFSTTNDIFRTRLTHTIEVSQIARTIANELGLNIDLCETVALAHDLGHPPFGHTGEERLNSLMQEIGGFDHLSLIHISEPTRPSQI
;
A
#
# COMPACT_ATOMS: atom_id res chain seq x y z
N MET A 1 9.37 -13.78 -22.15
CA MET A 1 8.27 -14.08 -21.20
C MET A 1 7.84 -12.78 -20.54
N ASN A 2 6.63 -12.36 -20.73
CA ASN A 2 6.16 -11.14 -20.07
C ASN A 2 5.73 -11.48 -18.63
N ILE A 3 6.54 -11.02 -17.67
CA ILE A 3 6.29 -11.27 -16.22
C ILE A 3 5.44 -10.16 -15.59
N ALA A 4 5.10 -9.12 -16.36
CA ALA A 4 4.29 -8.03 -15.86
C ALA A 4 2.85 -8.49 -15.57
N ALA A 5 2.30 -8.05 -14.45
CA ALA A 5 0.91 -8.27 -14.14
C ALA A 5 0.00 -7.55 -15.15
N ASP A 6 -0.91 -8.32 -15.75
CA ASP A 6 -1.87 -7.80 -16.71
C ASP A 6 -3.18 -7.45 -15.99
N PRO A 7 -3.64 -6.21 -16.02
CA PRO A 7 -4.89 -5.81 -15.36
C PRO A 7 -6.11 -6.53 -15.92
N ASN A 8 -6.07 -6.98 -17.20
CA ASN A 8 -7.16 -7.71 -17.82
C ASN A 8 -7.24 -9.18 -17.37
N LYS A 9 -6.15 -9.70 -16.80
CA LYS A 9 -6.09 -11.05 -16.22
C LYS A 9 -6.25 -11.07 -14.71
N SER A 10 -6.62 -9.94 -14.12
CA SER A 10 -6.92 -9.84 -12.70
C SER A 10 -8.05 -10.79 -12.30
N LEU A 11 -7.93 -11.36 -11.10
CA LEU A 11 -9.00 -12.19 -10.52
C LEU A 11 -10.24 -11.37 -10.13
N GLY A 12 -10.14 -10.04 -10.25
CA GLY A 12 -11.25 -9.14 -9.98
C GLY A 12 -11.31 -8.70 -8.50
N ARG A 13 -12.43 -8.10 -8.16
CA ARG A 13 -12.70 -7.57 -6.83
C ARG A 13 -13.63 -8.49 -6.05
N VAL A 14 -13.51 -8.45 -4.73
CA VAL A 14 -14.47 -9.14 -3.83
C VAL A 14 -15.90 -8.64 -4.09
N HIS A 15 -16.06 -7.33 -4.23
CA HIS A 15 -17.30 -6.72 -4.64
C HIS A 15 -17.21 -6.29 -6.09
N LYS A 16 -18.11 -6.81 -6.93
CA LYS A 16 -18.16 -6.47 -8.35
C LYS A 16 -18.42 -4.98 -8.54
N GLU A 17 -17.66 -4.39 -9.43
CA GLU A 17 -17.81 -2.99 -9.84
C GLU A 17 -17.78 -2.90 -11.36
N GLU A 18 -18.50 -1.93 -11.90
CA GLU A 18 -18.42 -1.64 -13.33
C GLU A 18 -17.01 -1.20 -13.72
N PRO A 19 -16.47 -1.73 -14.81
CA PRO A 19 -15.15 -1.33 -15.28
C PRO A 19 -15.14 0.15 -15.68
N CYS A 20 -14.02 0.81 -15.45
CA CYS A 20 -13.81 2.18 -15.88
C CYS A 20 -13.32 2.18 -17.34
N SER A 21 -13.89 3.04 -18.18
CA SER A 21 -13.51 3.17 -19.58
C SER A 21 -12.16 3.90 -19.78
N ILE A 22 -11.68 4.61 -18.78
CA ILE A 22 -10.51 5.50 -18.89
C ILE A 22 -9.31 4.92 -18.15
N ARG A 23 -9.53 4.27 -16.99
CA ARG A 23 -8.48 3.81 -16.10
C ARG A 23 -8.46 2.31 -16.00
N SER A 24 -7.26 1.72 -15.91
CA SER A 24 -7.10 0.32 -15.57
C SER A 24 -7.54 0.06 -14.11
N ILE A 25 -7.72 -1.20 -13.76
CA ILE A 25 -8.08 -1.60 -12.39
C ILE A 25 -7.00 -1.13 -11.38
N PHE A 26 -5.73 -1.21 -11.74
CA PHE A 26 -4.62 -0.78 -10.87
C PHE A 26 -4.58 0.74 -10.70
N GLN A 27 -4.86 1.51 -11.76
CA GLN A 27 -4.96 2.96 -11.68
C GLN A 27 -6.10 3.42 -10.78
N ARG A 28 -7.24 2.73 -10.84
CA ARG A 28 -8.37 3.02 -9.94
C ARG A 28 -8.01 2.76 -8.48
N ASP A 29 -7.27 1.71 -8.19
CA ASP A 29 -6.85 1.38 -6.83
C ASP A 29 -5.83 2.37 -6.30
N ARG A 30 -4.88 2.79 -7.13
CA ARG A 30 -3.96 3.87 -6.80
C ARG A 30 -4.71 5.13 -6.40
N ASP A 31 -5.67 5.54 -7.21
CA ASP A 31 -6.44 6.76 -6.96
C ASP A 31 -7.25 6.65 -5.66
N ARG A 32 -7.84 5.49 -5.37
CA ARG A 32 -8.55 5.24 -4.12
C ARG A 32 -7.64 5.33 -2.90
N ILE A 33 -6.45 4.80 -2.99
CA ILE A 33 -5.45 4.88 -1.91
C ILE A 33 -5.09 6.33 -1.65
N ILE A 34 -4.73 7.08 -2.68
CA ILE A 34 -4.35 8.50 -2.57
C ILE A 34 -5.46 9.34 -1.94
N HIS A 35 -6.71 9.08 -2.28
CA HIS A 35 -7.86 9.82 -1.76
C HIS A 35 -8.40 9.29 -0.42
N SER A 36 -7.84 8.21 0.11
CA SER A 36 -8.29 7.65 1.38
C SER A 36 -7.87 8.51 2.57
N LYS A 37 -8.70 8.47 3.61
CA LYS A 37 -8.37 9.15 4.88
C LYS A 37 -7.13 8.57 5.54
N SER A 38 -6.94 7.26 5.43
CA SER A 38 -5.78 6.56 5.98
C SER A 38 -4.46 7.03 5.36
N PHE A 39 -4.44 7.24 4.04
CA PHE A 39 -3.28 7.78 3.35
C PHE A 39 -2.96 9.22 3.80
N ARG A 40 -3.98 10.07 3.90
CA ARG A 40 -3.81 11.45 4.38
C ARG A 40 -3.28 11.53 5.80
N LYS A 41 -3.66 10.61 6.67
CA LYS A 41 -3.17 10.56 8.05
C LYS A 41 -1.68 10.28 8.17
N LEU A 42 -1.03 9.74 7.14
CA LEU A 42 0.42 9.50 7.15
C LEU A 42 1.24 10.80 7.27
N GLN A 43 0.69 11.93 6.86
CA GLN A 43 1.36 13.24 7.03
C GLN A 43 1.56 13.64 8.50
N ASN A 44 0.74 13.12 9.41
CA ASN A 44 0.79 13.40 10.84
C ASN A 44 1.65 12.40 11.62
N LYS A 45 2.25 11.43 10.93
CA LYS A 45 3.09 10.40 11.53
C LYS A 45 4.54 10.66 11.18
N SER A 46 5.38 10.87 12.20
CA SER A 46 6.82 11.03 12.00
C SER A 46 7.49 9.68 11.76
N GLN A 47 8.58 9.69 10.98
CA GLN A 47 9.49 8.56 10.93
C GLN A 47 10.37 8.50 12.17
N VAL A 48 10.82 7.28 12.53
CA VAL A 48 11.60 6.99 13.74
C VAL A 48 13.01 7.60 13.73
N PHE A 49 13.51 8.04 12.58
CA PHE A 49 14.84 8.61 12.45
C PHE A 49 14.78 10.12 12.55
N PHE A 50 15.25 10.64 13.69
CA PHE A 50 15.58 12.06 13.84
C PHE A 50 16.94 12.31 13.19
N SER A 51 16.96 13.06 12.11
CA SER A 51 18.21 13.66 11.65
C SER A 51 18.53 14.81 12.60
N THR A 52 19.58 14.66 13.39
CA THR A 52 20.03 15.69 14.33
C THR A 52 20.63 16.93 13.65
N THR A 53 20.80 16.92 12.35
CA THR A 53 21.50 17.97 11.59
C THR A 53 20.60 18.89 10.78
N ASN A 54 19.35 18.53 10.56
CA ASN A 54 18.39 19.36 9.82
C ASN A 54 17.01 19.28 10.48
N ASP A 55 16.38 20.43 10.72
CA ASP A 55 15.01 20.58 11.23
C ASP A 55 13.93 20.12 10.27
N ILE A 56 14.28 19.33 9.24
CA ILE A 56 13.35 18.80 8.25
C ILE A 56 12.85 17.45 8.72
N PHE A 57 11.65 17.44 9.28
CA PHE A 57 10.96 16.21 9.63
C PHE A 57 10.46 15.51 8.38
N ARG A 58 10.94 14.28 8.16
CA ARG A 58 10.40 13.39 7.15
C ARG A 58 9.15 12.72 7.71
N THR A 59 8.00 13.02 7.14
CA THR A 59 6.74 12.34 7.49
C THR A 59 6.66 10.99 6.78
N ARG A 60 5.79 10.09 7.27
CA ARG A 60 5.52 8.82 6.60
C ARG A 60 4.92 9.02 5.21
N LEU A 61 4.14 10.08 5.02
CA LEU A 61 3.60 10.43 3.71
C LEU A 61 4.72 10.73 2.72
N THR A 62 5.67 11.58 3.08
CA THR A 62 6.82 11.92 2.23
C THR A 62 7.65 10.68 1.88
N HIS A 63 7.93 9.84 2.88
CA HIS A 63 8.62 8.57 2.67
C HIS A 63 7.87 7.66 1.69
N THR A 64 6.58 7.50 1.88
CA THR A 64 5.72 6.68 1.01
C THR A 64 5.74 7.17 -0.45
N ILE A 65 5.71 8.49 -0.65
CA ILE A 65 5.81 9.09 -2.00
C ILE A 65 7.18 8.78 -2.62
N GLU A 66 8.26 8.91 -1.85
CA GLU A 66 9.62 8.59 -2.33
C GLU A 66 9.76 7.11 -2.70
N VAL A 67 9.23 6.22 -1.87
CA VAL A 67 9.22 4.77 -2.16
C VAL A 67 8.44 4.47 -3.43
N SER A 68 7.30 5.12 -3.64
CA SER A 68 6.50 4.93 -4.85
C SER A 68 7.23 5.40 -6.11
N GLN A 69 7.96 6.49 -6.03
CA GLN A 69 8.78 6.99 -7.14
C GLN A 69 9.88 5.99 -7.53
N ILE A 70 10.60 5.47 -6.56
CA ILE A 70 11.64 4.46 -6.78
C ILE A 70 11.03 3.17 -7.36
N ALA A 71 9.91 2.73 -6.82
CA ALA A 71 9.20 1.55 -7.30
C ALA A 71 8.78 1.68 -8.76
N ARG A 72 8.28 2.85 -9.17
CA ARG A 72 7.95 3.15 -10.57
C ARG A 72 9.17 3.03 -11.48
N THR A 73 10.30 3.60 -11.08
CA THR A 73 11.54 3.55 -11.85
C THR A 73 12.01 2.11 -12.04
N ILE A 74 12.05 1.33 -10.98
CA ILE A 74 12.44 -0.08 -11.03
C ILE A 74 11.46 -0.89 -11.90
N ALA A 75 10.17 -0.69 -11.73
CA ALA A 75 9.15 -1.37 -12.50
C ALA A 75 9.30 -1.09 -14.02
N ASN A 76 9.59 0.15 -14.36
CA ASN A 76 9.81 0.55 -15.74
C ASN A 76 11.04 -0.16 -16.35
N GLU A 77 12.15 -0.19 -15.64
CA GLU A 77 13.39 -0.84 -16.11
C GLU A 77 13.24 -2.36 -16.25
N LEU A 78 12.49 -2.99 -15.36
CA LEU A 78 12.26 -4.43 -15.38
C LEU A 78 11.08 -4.87 -16.27
N GLY A 79 10.38 -3.93 -16.90
CA GLY A 79 9.20 -4.23 -17.73
C GLY A 79 8.01 -4.77 -16.92
N LEU A 80 7.87 -4.35 -15.65
CA LEU A 80 6.76 -4.72 -14.79
C LEU A 80 5.57 -3.75 -14.94
N ASN A 81 4.44 -4.09 -14.34
CA ASN A 81 3.31 -3.17 -14.32
C ASN A 81 3.58 -2.00 -13.36
N ILE A 82 3.81 -0.82 -13.92
CA ILE A 82 4.18 0.39 -13.18
C ILE A 82 3.05 0.81 -12.23
N ASP A 83 1.81 0.80 -12.68
CA ASP A 83 0.67 1.23 -11.88
C ASP A 83 0.44 0.32 -10.67
N LEU A 84 0.63 -0.99 -10.83
CA LEU A 84 0.54 -1.92 -9.71
C LEU A 84 1.67 -1.70 -8.70
N CYS A 85 2.91 -1.56 -9.16
CA CYS A 85 4.06 -1.31 -8.29
C CYS A 85 3.91 0.00 -7.51
N GLU A 86 3.44 1.06 -8.15
CA GLU A 86 3.13 2.32 -7.50
C GLU A 86 2.03 2.16 -6.45
N THR A 87 0.94 1.47 -6.79
CA THR A 87 -0.18 1.24 -5.89
C THR A 87 0.24 0.50 -4.62
N VAL A 88 1.01 -0.57 -4.77
CA VAL A 88 1.53 -1.34 -3.63
C VAL A 88 2.47 -0.48 -2.77
N ALA A 89 3.36 0.29 -3.41
CA ALA A 89 4.26 1.18 -2.69
C ALA A 89 3.53 2.25 -1.89
N LEU A 90 2.48 2.85 -2.45
CA LEU A 90 1.64 3.83 -1.75
C LEU A 90 0.86 3.21 -0.58
N ALA A 91 0.50 1.94 -0.69
CA ALA A 91 -0.30 1.23 0.31
C ALA A 91 0.52 0.63 1.46
N HIS A 92 1.83 0.48 1.31
CA HIS A 92 2.63 -0.35 2.22
C HIS A 92 2.60 0.08 3.70
N ASP A 93 2.37 1.35 3.97
CA ASP A 93 2.35 1.90 5.33
C ASP A 93 0.93 2.17 5.88
N LEU A 94 -0.12 1.89 5.12
CA LEU A 94 -1.50 2.21 5.53
C LEU A 94 -1.95 1.48 6.79
N GLY A 95 -1.44 0.28 7.01
CA GLY A 95 -1.79 -0.54 8.17
C GLY A 95 -0.86 -0.37 9.35
N HIS A 96 0.05 0.59 9.33
CA HIS A 96 1.04 0.77 10.40
C HIS A 96 0.37 1.07 11.74
N PRO A 97 0.53 0.20 12.75
CA PRO A 97 -0.13 0.37 14.04
C PRO A 97 0.53 1.48 14.87
N PRO A 98 -0.19 2.06 15.84
CA PRO A 98 0.42 2.95 16.82
C PRO A 98 1.42 2.17 17.68
N PHE A 99 2.48 2.86 18.15
CA PHE A 99 3.54 2.29 18.99
C PHE A 99 4.39 1.19 18.34
N GLY A 100 4.49 1.16 17.01
CA GLY A 100 5.38 0.27 16.26
C GLY A 100 5.12 -1.21 16.53
N HIS A 101 6.19 -1.99 16.67
CA HIS A 101 6.10 -3.44 16.89
C HIS A 101 5.36 -3.83 18.17
N THR A 102 5.53 -3.08 19.24
CA THR A 102 4.82 -3.35 20.51
C THR A 102 3.30 -3.22 20.35
N GLY A 103 2.87 -2.21 19.62
CA GLY A 103 1.45 -2.03 19.29
C GLY A 103 0.92 -3.13 18.37
N GLU A 104 1.73 -3.54 17.40
CA GLU A 104 1.40 -4.63 16.49
C GLU A 104 1.25 -5.97 17.22
N GLU A 105 2.19 -6.33 18.08
CA GLU A 105 2.11 -7.54 18.90
C GLU A 105 0.86 -7.55 19.78
N ARG A 106 0.52 -6.42 20.35
CA ARG A 106 -0.69 -6.30 21.18
C ARG A 106 -1.95 -6.47 20.35
N LEU A 107 -2.03 -5.84 19.20
CA LEU A 107 -3.15 -6.00 18.27
C LEU A 107 -3.26 -7.44 17.77
N ASN A 108 -2.16 -8.05 17.40
CA ASN A 108 -2.13 -9.45 16.97
C ASN A 108 -2.68 -10.37 18.07
N SER A 109 -2.23 -10.17 19.32
CA SER A 109 -2.72 -10.93 20.47
C SER A 109 -4.23 -10.79 20.69
N LEU A 110 -4.76 -9.57 20.53
CA LEU A 110 -6.18 -9.29 20.70
C LEU A 110 -7.04 -9.82 19.54
N MET A 111 -6.46 -9.95 18.36
CA MET A 111 -7.17 -10.33 17.14
C MET A 111 -6.95 -11.80 16.75
N GLN A 112 -6.35 -12.61 17.60
CA GLN A 112 -6.04 -14.02 17.29
C GLN A 112 -7.26 -14.85 16.91
N GLU A 113 -8.40 -14.58 17.52
CA GLU A 113 -9.66 -15.28 17.23
C GLU A 113 -10.17 -15.04 15.82
N ILE A 114 -9.76 -13.93 15.18
CA ILE A 114 -10.20 -13.54 13.83
C ILE A 114 -9.06 -13.58 12.79
N GLY A 115 -7.94 -14.27 13.12
CA GLY A 115 -6.82 -14.47 12.20
C GLY A 115 -5.57 -13.65 12.51
N GLY A 116 -5.55 -12.90 13.62
CA GLY A 116 -4.40 -12.10 14.03
C GLY A 116 -4.30 -10.75 13.33
N PHE A 117 -3.21 -10.03 13.60
CA PHE A 117 -2.91 -8.74 13.01
C PHE A 117 -1.44 -8.66 12.60
N ASP A 118 -1.20 -8.28 11.37
CA ASP A 118 0.12 -7.93 10.84
C ASP A 118 -0.08 -6.75 9.89
N HIS A 119 0.64 -5.65 10.12
CA HIS A 119 0.50 -4.47 9.26
C HIS A 119 0.87 -4.75 7.80
N LEU A 120 1.78 -5.69 7.55
CA LEU A 120 2.14 -6.10 6.19
C LEU A 120 1.03 -6.92 5.52
N SER A 121 0.19 -7.62 6.28
CA SER A 121 -0.92 -8.39 5.72
C SER A 121 -2.03 -7.50 5.16
N LEU A 122 -2.15 -6.26 5.63
CA LEU A 122 -3.10 -5.28 5.09
C LEU A 122 -2.79 -4.90 3.64
N ILE A 123 -1.54 -4.99 3.22
CA ILE A 123 -1.15 -4.82 1.81
C ILE A 123 -1.83 -5.89 0.95
N HIS A 124 -1.90 -7.11 1.43
CA HIS A 124 -2.57 -8.22 0.73
C HIS A 124 -4.09 -8.04 0.68
N ILE A 125 -4.69 -7.47 1.72
CA ILE A 125 -6.13 -7.17 1.75
C ILE A 125 -6.47 -6.04 0.78
N SER A 126 -5.59 -5.07 0.65
CA SER A 126 -5.77 -3.93 -0.25
C SER A 126 -5.37 -4.24 -1.70
N GLU A 127 -4.72 -5.36 -1.97
CA GLU A 127 -4.45 -5.80 -3.34
C GLU A 127 -5.76 -6.07 -4.09
N PRO A 128 -6.06 -5.29 -5.11
CA PRO A 128 -7.35 -5.38 -5.80
C PRO A 128 -7.49 -6.63 -6.66
N THR A 129 -6.40 -7.33 -6.90
CA THR A 129 -6.29 -8.46 -7.82
C THR A 129 -6.30 -9.81 -7.13
N ARG A 130 -6.25 -9.85 -5.80
CA ARG A 130 -6.37 -11.09 -5.04
C ARG A 130 -7.80 -11.33 -4.62
N PRO A 131 -8.30 -12.57 -4.81
CA PRO A 131 -9.50 -12.98 -4.11
C PRO A 131 -9.22 -12.89 -2.61
N SER A 132 -10.20 -12.44 -1.86
CA SER A 132 -10.11 -12.45 -0.40
C SER A 132 -9.78 -13.87 0.07
N GLN A 133 -8.68 -14.03 0.80
CA GLN A 133 -8.33 -15.28 1.48
C GLN A 133 -8.94 -15.35 2.88
N ILE A 134 -9.87 -14.51 3.10
CA ILE A 134 -10.60 -14.45 4.37
C ILE A 134 -11.79 -15.38 4.29
#